data_00dfca9232322a2cc84a2a80d03030aa
#
_entry.id   00dfca9232322a2cc84a2a80d03030aa
#
_cell.length_a   1.000
_cell.length_b   1.000
_cell.length_c   1.000
_cell.angle_alpha   90.00
_cell.angle_beta   90.00
_cell.angle_gamma   90.00
#
_symmetry.space_group_name_H-M   'P 1'
#
loop_
_entity.id
_entity.type
_entity.pdbx_description
1 polymer ?
#
loop_
_entity_poly.entity_id
_entity_poly.type
_entity_poly.pdbx_seq_one_letter_code
_entity_poly.pdbx_strand_id
1 'polypeptide(L)'
;MPPARHPTRRTAIRHGSTLVEQLAVLALCSGVAAVALTSGASLLAALDVSMASQETAALLALARDHAIATGTPTAVRFDAATSRVVIHAAADTLAAGDFHGGGLTLQSSRDSLSYAPSGLGVGAANLRVILTRGGHADTITVSRLGRVQRH
;
A
#
# COMPACT_ATOMS: atom_id res chain seq x y z
N MET A 1 29.79 -51.12 -57.63
CA MET A 1 29.99 -49.71 -57.36
C MET A 1 28.57 -49.07 -57.15
N PRO A 2 28.11 -48.77 -55.96
CA PRO A 2 26.76 -48.19 -55.74
C PRO A 2 26.77 -46.68 -56.00
N PRO A 3 25.70 -46.08 -56.52
CA PRO A 3 25.68 -44.65 -56.84
C PRO A 3 25.49 -43.83 -55.53
N ALA A 4 26.26 -42.73 -55.51
CA ALA A 4 26.21 -41.73 -54.38
C ALA A 4 24.86 -41.03 -54.30
N ARG A 5 24.22 -41.11 -53.14
CA ARG A 5 23.02 -40.35 -52.84
C ARG A 5 23.40 -38.90 -52.52
N HIS A 6 22.99 -37.98 -53.38
CA HIS A 6 23.08 -36.54 -53.10
C HIS A 6 22.08 -36.13 -51.96
N PRO A 7 22.53 -35.42 -50.92
CA PRO A 7 21.63 -34.90 -49.92
C PRO A 7 20.82 -33.74 -50.53
N THR A 8 19.50 -33.91 -50.56
CA THR A 8 18.55 -32.85 -50.92
C THR A 8 18.58 -31.76 -49.84
N ARG A 9 19.19 -30.63 -50.17
CA ARG A 9 19.18 -29.40 -49.35
C ARG A 9 17.73 -28.90 -49.27
N ARG A 10 17.08 -29.10 -48.11
CA ARG A 10 15.80 -28.44 -47.80
C ARG A 10 16.07 -26.95 -47.67
N THR A 11 15.67 -26.18 -48.67
CA THR A 11 15.59 -24.71 -48.58
C THR A 11 14.49 -24.37 -47.60
N ALA A 12 14.85 -23.91 -46.42
CA ALA A 12 13.91 -23.32 -45.44
C ALA A 12 13.33 -22.05 -46.10
N ILE A 13 12.06 -22.06 -46.38
CA ILE A 13 11.31 -20.89 -46.86
C ILE A 13 11.29 -19.90 -45.69
N ARG A 14 12.12 -18.86 -45.75
CA ARG A 14 12.04 -17.73 -44.83
C ARG A 14 10.82 -16.90 -45.24
N HIS A 15 9.72 -17.04 -44.51
CA HIS A 15 8.61 -16.09 -44.61
C HIS A 15 9.08 -14.74 -44.09
N GLY A 16 9.32 -13.79 -44.98
CA GLY A 16 9.50 -12.39 -44.62
C GLY A 16 8.16 -11.83 -44.15
N SER A 17 8.08 -11.37 -42.93
CA SER A 17 6.86 -10.66 -42.46
C SER A 17 6.67 -9.38 -43.26
N THR A 18 5.42 -9.12 -43.65
CA THR A 18 5.07 -7.92 -44.41
C THR A 18 5.05 -6.72 -43.48
N LEU A 19 5.26 -5.50 -43.97
CA LEU A 19 5.20 -4.25 -43.21
C LEU A 19 3.85 -4.10 -42.53
N VAL A 20 2.76 -4.53 -43.18
CA VAL A 20 1.42 -4.53 -42.64
C VAL A 20 1.27 -5.44 -41.39
N GLU A 21 1.88 -6.61 -41.44
CA GLU A 21 1.92 -7.57 -40.33
C GLU A 21 2.67 -7.01 -39.13
N GLN A 22 3.81 -6.35 -39.36
CA GLN A 22 4.53 -5.65 -38.27
C GLN A 22 3.74 -4.51 -37.66
N LEU A 23 3.03 -3.71 -38.47
CA LEU A 23 2.15 -2.66 -37.98
C LEU A 23 0.99 -3.22 -37.15
N ALA A 24 0.39 -4.33 -37.59
CA ALA A 24 -0.70 -4.98 -36.86
C ALA A 24 -0.22 -5.50 -35.50
N VAL A 25 0.97 -6.13 -35.45
CA VAL A 25 1.57 -6.60 -34.19
C VAL A 25 1.87 -5.42 -33.25
N LEU A 26 2.44 -4.33 -33.75
CA LEU A 26 2.70 -3.14 -32.95
C LEU A 26 1.42 -2.50 -32.40
N ALA A 27 0.34 -2.45 -33.20
CA ALA A 27 -0.96 -1.95 -32.77
C ALA A 27 -1.57 -2.82 -31.65
N LEU A 28 -1.47 -4.14 -31.77
CA LEU A 28 -1.93 -5.08 -30.74
C LEU A 28 -1.09 -4.94 -29.46
N CYS A 29 0.23 -4.89 -29.58
CA CYS A 29 1.12 -4.72 -28.42
C CYS A 29 0.87 -3.41 -27.68
N SER A 30 0.66 -2.30 -28.40
CA SER A 30 0.37 -1.00 -27.79
C SER A 30 -0.98 -0.99 -27.06
N GLY A 31 -2.00 -1.66 -27.62
CA GLY A 31 -3.31 -1.82 -26.97
C GLY A 31 -3.21 -2.61 -25.64
N VAL A 32 -2.49 -3.74 -25.67
CA VAL A 32 -2.26 -4.55 -24.45
C VAL A 32 -1.46 -3.77 -23.41
N ALA A 33 -0.42 -3.05 -23.83
CA ALA A 33 0.41 -2.24 -22.93
C ALA A 33 -0.42 -1.13 -22.25
N ALA A 34 -1.32 -0.46 -22.97
CA ALA A 34 -2.18 0.59 -22.40
C ALA A 34 -3.08 0.05 -21.29
N VAL A 35 -3.70 -1.12 -21.48
CA VAL A 35 -4.53 -1.78 -20.47
C VAL A 35 -3.69 -2.23 -19.27
N ALA A 36 -2.51 -2.79 -19.50
CA ALA A 36 -1.62 -3.26 -18.44
C ALA A 36 -1.14 -2.12 -17.53
N LEU A 37 -0.83 -0.94 -18.10
CA LEU A 37 -0.38 0.23 -17.32
C LEU A 37 -1.48 0.76 -16.39
N THR A 38 -2.72 0.86 -16.87
CA THR A 38 -3.84 1.34 -16.04
C THR A 38 -4.18 0.38 -14.90
N SER A 39 -4.19 -0.92 -15.17
CA SER A 39 -4.44 -1.95 -14.15
C SER A 39 -3.30 -2.02 -13.13
N GLY A 40 -2.05 -1.88 -13.57
CA GLY A 40 -0.88 -1.87 -12.69
C GLY A 40 -0.88 -0.71 -11.70
N ALA A 41 -1.22 0.49 -12.15
CA ALA A 41 -1.30 1.68 -11.28
C ALA A 41 -2.37 1.53 -10.19
N SER A 42 -3.53 0.97 -10.53
CA SER A 42 -4.59 0.69 -9.56
C SER A 42 -4.16 -0.34 -8.51
N LEU A 43 -3.49 -1.42 -8.93
CA LEU A 43 -2.98 -2.43 -8.01
C LEU A 43 -1.95 -1.85 -7.04
N LEU A 44 -1.01 -1.03 -7.54
CA LEU A 44 -0.02 -0.35 -6.69
C LEU A 44 -0.69 0.55 -5.67
N ALA A 45 -1.70 1.34 -6.07
CA ALA A 45 -2.44 2.20 -5.15
C ALA A 45 -3.13 1.38 -4.04
N ALA A 46 -3.73 0.24 -4.37
CA ALA A 46 -4.35 -0.65 -3.39
C ALA A 46 -3.32 -1.24 -2.41
N LEU A 47 -2.14 -1.64 -2.90
CA LEU A 47 -1.06 -2.16 -2.06
C LEU A 47 -0.53 -1.08 -1.11
N ASP A 48 -0.33 0.15 -1.60
CA ASP A 48 0.15 1.25 -0.76
C ASP A 48 -0.84 1.59 0.36
N VAL A 49 -2.14 1.61 0.07
CA VAL A 49 -3.18 1.81 1.10
C VAL A 49 -3.14 0.68 2.13
N SER A 50 -3.01 -0.57 1.67
CA SER A 50 -2.93 -1.72 2.59
C SER A 50 -1.69 -1.68 3.47
N MET A 51 -0.52 -1.33 2.92
CA MET A 51 0.73 -1.20 3.69
C MET A 51 0.65 -0.08 4.71
N ALA A 52 0.16 1.11 4.32
CA ALA A 52 -0.02 2.24 5.22
C ALA A 52 -1.02 1.94 6.36
N SER A 53 -2.07 1.18 6.05
CA SER A 53 -3.04 0.73 7.04
C SER A 53 -2.41 -0.26 8.04
N GLN A 54 -1.56 -1.18 7.57
CA GLN A 54 -0.81 -2.09 8.45
C GLN A 54 0.16 -1.33 9.34
N GLU A 55 0.91 -0.39 8.78
CA GLU A 55 1.85 0.45 9.51
C GLU A 55 1.13 1.28 10.58
N THR A 56 0.02 1.92 10.22
CA THR A 56 -0.80 2.69 11.19
C THR A 56 -1.32 1.79 12.31
N ALA A 57 -1.81 0.59 12.01
CA ALA A 57 -2.25 -0.36 13.02
C ALA A 57 -1.10 -0.81 13.93
N ALA A 58 0.10 -1.03 13.37
CA ALA A 58 1.29 -1.37 14.14
C ALA A 58 1.73 -0.22 15.07
N LEU A 59 1.69 1.02 14.59
CA LEU A 59 1.97 2.20 15.41
C LEU A 59 0.98 2.33 16.59
N LEU A 60 -0.30 2.08 16.35
CA LEU A 60 -1.31 2.08 17.41
C LEU A 60 -1.07 0.96 18.44
N ALA A 61 -0.70 -0.23 17.99
CA ALA A 61 -0.32 -1.33 18.87
C ALA A 61 0.93 -0.99 19.69
N LEU A 62 1.96 -0.43 19.05
CA LEU A 62 3.20 0.01 19.72
C LEU A 62 2.91 1.04 20.81
N ALA A 63 2.07 2.04 20.53
CA ALA A 63 1.69 3.06 21.51
C ALA A 63 0.99 2.45 22.73
N ARG A 64 0.09 1.49 22.49
CA ARG A 64 -0.60 0.77 23.56
C ARG A 64 0.36 -0.08 24.39
N ASP A 65 1.19 -0.85 23.75
CA ASP A 65 2.15 -1.75 24.42
C ASP A 65 3.18 -0.94 25.23
N HIS A 66 3.63 0.20 24.70
CA HIS A 66 4.50 1.12 25.42
C HIS A 66 3.81 1.68 26.67
N ALA A 67 2.54 2.11 26.59
CA ALA A 67 1.80 2.61 27.74
C ALA A 67 1.67 1.55 28.85
N ILE A 68 1.41 0.30 28.49
CA ILE A 68 1.31 -0.82 29.42
C ILE A 68 2.69 -1.13 30.05
N ALA A 69 3.73 -1.21 29.23
CA ALA A 69 5.06 -1.62 29.66
C ALA A 69 5.73 -0.58 30.59
N THR A 70 5.53 0.71 30.30
CA THR A 70 6.14 1.79 31.10
C THR A 70 5.26 2.28 32.24
N GLY A 71 3.99 1.90 32.27
CA GLY A 71 3.04 2.44 33.25
C GLY A 71 2.74 3.92 33.05
N THR A 72 3.07 4.50 31.89
CA THR A 72 2.87 5.93 31.59
C THR A 72 1.94 6.10 30.38
N PRO A 73 1.10 7.16 30.36
CA PRO A 73 0.25 7.41 29.20
C PRO A 73 1.06 7.69 27.95
N THR A 74 0.64 7.11 26.82
CA THR A 74 1.26 7.32 25.52
C THR A 74 0.23 7.93 24.56
N ALA A 75 0.57 9.06 23.95
CA ALA A 75 -0.30 9.78 23.03
C ALA A 75 0.05 9.45 21.56
N VAL A 76 -0.99 9.31 20.73
CA VAL A 76 -0.86 9.22 19.28
C VAL A 76 -1.53 10.43 18.66
N ARG A 77 -0.83 11.16 17.84
CA ARG A 77 -1.33 12.32 17.11
C ARG A 77 -1.47 12.02 15.62
N PHE A 78 -2.59 12.42 15.05
CA PHE A 78 -2.90 12.30 13.64
C PHE A 78 -2.89 13.68 13.01
N ASP A 79 -2.04 13.88 12.02
CA ASP A 79 -2.01 15.11 11.24
C ASP A 79 -2.53 14.82 9.83
N ALA A 80 -3.79 15.21 9.60
CA ALA A 80 -4.43 15.03 8.30
C ALA A 80 -3.83 15.91 7.20
N ALA A 81 -3.26 17.07 7.55
CA ALA A 81 -2.68 17.99 6.57
C ALA A 81 -1.38 17.44 5.98
N THR A 82 -0.58 16.76 6.79
CA THR A 82 0.69 16.15 6.38
C THR A 82 0.59 14.64 6.20
N SER A 83 -0.60 14.05 6.35
CA SER A 83 -0.82 12.59 6.31
C SER A 83 0.16 11.83 7.21
N ARG A 84 0.35 12.31 8.45
CA ARG A 84 1.34 11.80 9.38
C ARG A 84 0.71 11.31 10.67
N VAL A 85 1.28 10.23 11.22
CA VAL A 85 0.94 9.70 12.56
C VAL A 85 2.17 9.76 13.42
N VAL A 86 2.06 10.34 14.61
CA VAL A 86 3.20 10.49 15.54
C VAL A 86 2.82 9.96 16.92
N ILE A 87 3.70 9.15 17.49
CA ILE A 87 3.55 8.63 18.85
C ILE A 87 4.46 9.43 19.79
N HIS A 88 3.87 9.97 20.84
CA HIS A 88 4.56 10.70 21.89
C HIS A 88 4.46 9.94 23.21
N ALA A 89 5.62 9.72 23.84
CA ALA A 89 5.75 9.23 25.20
C ALA A 89 6.38 10.33 26.05
N ALA A 90 5.62 10.93 26.94
CA ALA A 90 6.00 12.15 27.68
C ALA A 90 6.40 13.29 26.73
N ALA A 91 7.67 13.71 26.75
CA ALA A 91 8.19 14.78 25.89
C ALA A 91 8.84 14.27 24.59
N ASP A 92 9.03 12.96 24.47
CA ASP A 92 9.79 12.37 23.35
C ASP A 92 8.88 11.78 22.28
N THR A 93 9.34 11.83 21.02
CA THR A 93 8.73 11.12 19.92
C THR A 93 9.26 9.69 19.88
N LEU A 94 8.38 8.72 20.13
CA LEU A 94 8.73 7.29 20.14
C LEU A 94 8.81 6.73 18.72
N ALA A 95 7.86 7.07 17.89
CA ALA A 95 7.79 6.64 16.49
C ALA A 95 6.92 7.59 15.66
N ALA A 96 7.10 7.57 14.35
CA ALA A 96 6.25 8.30 13.41
C ALA A 96 6.10 7.53 12.11
N GLY A 97 4.91 7.58 11.51
CA GLY A 97 4.63 7.16 10.14
C GLY A 97 4.32 8.37 9.27
N ASP A 98 4.95 8.43 8.10
CA ASP A 98 4.74 9.51 7.13
C ASP A 98 4.22 8.91 5.81
N PHE A 99 2.99 9.24 5.46
CA PHE A 99 2.30 8.68 4.29
C PHE A 99 2.20 9.67 3.13
N HIS A 100 2.63 10.94 3.35
CA HIS A 100 2.51 11.99 2.35
C HIS A 100 3.35 11.70 1.09
N GLY A 101 4.58 11.19 1.26
CA GLY A 101 5.49 10.87 0.17
C GLY A 101 4.96 9.83 -0.83
N GLY A 102 4.03 8.98 -0.40
CA GLY A 102 3.35 7.99 -1.25
C GLY A 102 2.09 8.49 -1.96
N GLY A 103 1.71 9.76 -1.82
CA GLY A 103 0.45 10.29 -2.35
C GLY A 103 -0.79 9.74 -1.65
N LEU A 104 -0.62 9.25 -0.42
CA LEU A 104 -1.69 8.83 0.47
C LEU A 104 -2.28 10.04 1.21
N THR A 105 -3.59 10.04 1.37
CA THR A 105 -4.29 10.97 2.25
C THR A 105 -4.79 10.26 3.48
N LEU A 106 -4.54 10.86 4.65
CA LEU A 106 -5.01 10.39 5.94
C LEU A 106 -6.14 11.30 6.42
N GLN A 107 -7.25 10.69 6.79
CA GLN A 107 -8.35 11.36 7.47
C GLN A 107 -8.59 10.68 8.81
N SER A 108 -8.76 11.46 9.86
CA SER A 108 -9.06 10.95 11.20
C SER A 108 -10.28 11.66 11.79
N SER A 109 -11.12 10.90 12.48
CA SER A 109 -12.28 11.48 13.19
C SER A 109 -11.87 12.31 14.42
N ARG A 110 -10.59 12.22 14.85
CA ARG A 110 -9.98 12.97 15.94
C ARG A 110 -8.51 13.19 15.69
N ASP A 111 -7.98 14.30 16.18
CA ASP A 111 -6.56 14.66 15.98
C ASP A 111 -5.61 13.89 16.90
N SER A 112 -6.13 13.26 17.95
CA SER A 112 -5.31 12.52 18.91
C SER A 112 -6.08 11.43 19.64
N LEU A 113 -5.31 10.43 20.08
CA LEU A 113 -5.70 9.32 20.93
C LEU A 113 -4.64 9.17 22.02
N SER A 114 -5.02 8.89 23.25
CA SER A 114 -4.07 8.51 24.31
C SER A 114 -4.40 7.12 24.82
N TYR A 115 -3.37 6.31 25.05
CA TYR A 115 -3.49 5.05 25.76
C TYR A 115 -3.09 5.22 27.20
N ALA A 116 -3.96 4.78 28.12
CA ALA A 116 -3.65 4.71 29.55
C ALA A 116 -2.72 3.52 29.85
N PRO A 117 -2.05 3.48 31.02
CA PRO A 117 -1.25 2.33 31.46
C PRO A 117 -2.03 1.01 31.53
N SER A 118 -3.34 1.06 31.65
CA SER A 118 -4.23 -0.10 31.56
C SER A 118 -4.45 -0.64 30.15
N GLY A 119 -3.89 0.02 29.12
CA GLY A 119 -4.10 -0.30 27.71
C GLY A 119 -5.46 0.16 27.15
N LEU A 120 -6.23 0.91 27.92
CA LEU A 120 -7.49 1.49 27.47
C LEU A 120 -7.23 2.78 26.69
N GLY A 121 -8.02 2.99 25.63
CA GLY A 121 -7.98 4.24 24.88
C GLY A 121 -8.75 5.35 25.61
N VAL A 122 -8.07 6.42 25.97
CA VAL A 122 -8.65 7.62 26.57
C VAL A 122 -8.96 8.61 25.46
N GLY A 123 -10.18 9.15 25.45
CA GLY A 123 -10.63 10.05 24.37
C GLY A 123 -11.02 9.35 23.07
N ALA A 124 -10.78 8.06 22.94
CA ALA A 124 -10.99 7.27 21.73
C ALA A 124 -12.25 6.41 21.76
N ALA A 125 -13.38 6.98 22.13
CA ALA A 125 -14.62 6.29 21.82
C ALA A 125 -14.78 6.30 20.30
N ASN A 126 -14.50 5.15 19.63
CA ASN A 126 -14.69 4.94 18.20
C ASN A 126 -13.86 5.91 17.32
N LEU A 127 -12.54 5.98 17.54
CA LEU A 127 -11.64 6.62 16.61
C LEU A 127 -11.69 5.87 15.27
N ARG A 128 -11.86 6.63 14.19
CA ARG A 128 -11.78 6.11 12.82
C ARG A 128 -10.66 6.85 12.09
N VAL A 129 -9.77 6.09 11.47
CA VAL A 129 -8.74 6.59 10.56
C VAL A 129 -9.00 5.98 9.21
N ILE A 130 -9.00 6.80 8.17
CA ILE A 130 -9.20 6.39 6.77
C ILE A 130 -7.96 6.79 6.01
N LEU A 131 -7.37 5.84 5.30
CA LEU A 131 -6.25 6.03 4.40
C LEU A 131 -6.75 5.83 2.98
N THR A 132 -6.46 6.78 2.08
CA THR A 132 -6.95 6.73 0.70
C THR A 132 -5.85 7.05 -0.30
N ARG A 133 -5.89 6.36 -1.47
CA ARG A 133 -5.06 6.63 -2.63
C ARG A 133 -5.71 6.08 -3.89
N GLY A 134 -5.78 6.89 -4.97
CA GLY A 134 -6.19 6.40 -6.29
C GLY A 134 -7.55 5.70 -6.33
N GLY A 135 -8.52 6.12 -5.51
CA GLY A 135 -9.84 5.50 -5.42
C GLY A 135 -9.93 4.29 -4.48
N HIS A 136 -8.82 3.84 -3.91
CA HIS A 136 -8.78 2.80 -2.87
C HIS A 136 -8.78 3.43 -1.48
N ALA A 137 -9.47 2.78 -0.54
CA ALA A 137 -9.57 3.22 0.84
C ALA A 137 -9.48 2.02 1.80
N ASP A 138 -8.82 2.21 2.93
CA ASP A 138 -8.82 1.27 4.05
C ASP A 138 -9.18 2.04 5.33
N THR A 139 -9.96 1.43 6.20
CA THR A 139 -10.47 2.05 7.42
C THR A 139 -9.97 1.31 8.64
N ILE A 140 -9.36 2.05 9.56
CA ILE A 140 -8.92 1.55 10.87
C ILE A 140 -9.86 2.11 11.92
N THR A 141 -10.39 1.25 12.78
CA THR A 141 -11.19 1.66 13.93
C THR A 141 -10.51 1.26 15.22
N VAL A 142 -10.54 2.17 16.20
CA VAL A 142 -10.03 1.91 17.56
C VAL A 142 -11.17 2.03 18.54
N SER A 143 -11.44 0.94 19.26
CA SER A 143 -12.47 0.91 20.30
C SER A 143 -11.98 1.53 21.61
N ARG A 144 -12.88 1.81 22.55
CA ARG A 144 -12.55 2.22 23.93
C ARG A 144 -11.60 1.26 24.65
N LEU A 145 -11.69 -0.02 24.33
CA LEU A 145 -10.83 -1.05 24.91
C LEU A 145 -9.42 -1.06 24.30
N GLY A 146 -9.09 -0.12 23.43
CA GLY A 146 -7.82 -0.05 22.73
C GLY A 146 -7.65 -1.12 21.63
N ARG A 147 -8.75 -1.82 21.26
CA ARG A 147 -8.70 -2.81 20.16
C ARG A 147 -8.68 -2.09 18.83
N VAL A 148 -7.72 -2.42 18.00
CA VAL A 148 -7.57 -1.94 16.62
C VAL A 148 -8.20 -2.96 15.67
N GLN A 149 -9.04 -2.52 14.73
CA GLN A 149 -9.65 -3.33 13.68
C GLN A 149 -9.45 -2.62 12.35
N ARG A 150 -9.15 -3.38 11.29
CA ARG A 150 -9.05 -2.91 9.91
C ARG A 150 -10.23 -3.44 9.10
N HIS A 151 -10.72 -2.64 8.18
CA HIS A 151 -11.88 -2.92 7.32
C HIS A 151 -11.60 -2.53 5.89
#